data_17391ae06091e763d5f51919a069784f
#
_entry.id   17391ae06091e763d5f51919a069784f
#
_cell.length_a   1.000
_cell.length_b   1.000
_cell.length_c   1.000
_cell.angle_alpha   90.00
_cell.angle_beta   90.00
_cell.angle_gamma   90.00
#
_symmetry.space_group_name_H-M   'P 1'
#
loop_
_entity.id
_entity.type
_entity.pdbx_description
1 polymer ?
#
loop_
_entity_poly.entity_id
_entity_poly.type
_entity_poly.pdbx_seq_one_letter_code
_entity_poly.pdbx_strand_id
1 'polypeptide(L)'
;MLATMIATATLAQGVVDVHSHIITPEFISALDKEGRLMDEGFPLPKYAVAEHLKWMDEAGVQTSVLTLAAPQPSSAEVVRQTNEAAARIKREHPGRFLFCAALPLPDVSKAIEEAKYALDTLKADGIKLATNVRNSESHQARLNGRVATDEDEVNVGGQYLGAPELDTLFSFLNERRAVIILHPHRPEPVNRQVMQQTPLAMQEYLSETTRAVSNMISRNVLARYSHIKVIVPHCGAYLPLAIPRMKSLTPVMQANKMVGEIDWEANLRALYYDLAGAHSPEVIRMMLTITTPDHLLYGSDYPYVASQVLTQGLVRMKKYLSDETDLAPFREMILYQNARRLFDASQPTKGSDTSR
;
A
#
# COMPACT_ATOMS: atom_id res chain seq x y z
N MET A 1 -13.93 -26.33 -37.65
CA MET A 1 -13.69 -25.02 -37.05
C MET A 1 -14.15 -25.08 -35.59
N LEU A 2 -13.23 -25.34 -34.68
CA LEU A 2 -13.50 -25.28 -33.24
C LEU A 2 -13.16 -23.84 -32.79
N ALA A 3 -14.20 -23.07 -32.48
CA ALA A 3 -14.03 -21.77 -31.84
C ALA A 3 -13.65 -22.00 -30.38
N THR A 4 -12.40 -21.74 -30.05
CA THR A 4 -11.91 -21.74 -28.67
C THR A 4 -12.50 -20.50 -28.00
N MET A 5 -13.58 -20.66 -27.25
CA MET A 5 -14.09 -19.63 -26.34
C MET A 5 -13.06 -19.47 -25.22
N ILE A 6 -12.29 -18.40 -25.29
CA ILE A 6 -11.49 -17.94 -24.14
C ILE A 6 -12.50 -17.30 -23.17
N ALA A 7 -12.89 -18.08 -22.17
CA ALA A 7 -13.68 -17.57 -21.07
C ALA A 7 -12.88 -16.48 -20.35
N THR A 8 -13.38 -15.25 -20.37
CA THR A 8 -12.97 -14.22 -19.41
C THR A 8 -13.36 -14.76 -18.03
N ALA A 9 -12.39 -15.17 -17.24
CA ALA A 9 -12.62 -15.60 -15.88
C ALA A 9 -13.14 -14.37 -15.09
N THR A 10 -14.44 -14.25 -14.98
CA THR A 10 -15.07 -13.39 -13.98
C THR A 10 -14.61 -13.93 -12.64
N LEU A 11 -13.92 -13.10 -11.85
CA LEU A 11 -13.53 -13.47 -10.48
C LEU A 11 -14.77 -13.96 -9.75
N ALA A 12 -14.73 -15.16 -9.19
CA ALA A 12 -15.87 -15.75 -8.47
C ALA A 12 -16.34 -14.82 -7.33
N GLN A 13 -17.61 -14.90 -6.91
CA GLN A 13 -18.18 -14.10 -5.82
C GLN A 13 -17.56 -14.50 -4.48
N GLY A 14 -16.40 -13.90 -4.10
CA GLY A 14 -15.69 -14.15 -2.86
C GLY A 14 -14.92 -12.93 -2.40
N VAL A 15 -14.49 -12.93 -1.16
CA VAL A 15 -13.74 -11.82 -0.55
C VAL A 15 -12.46 -11.56 -1.33
N VAL A 16 -12.16 -10.28 -1.59
CA VAL A 16 -10.89 -9.83 -2.18
C VAL A 16 -10.08 -9.13 -1.08
N ASP A 17 -8.96 -9.71 -0.74
CA ASP A 17 -8.00 -9.18 0.21
C ASP A 17 -6.95 -8.32 -0.52
N VAL A 18 -6.97 -7.02 -0.30
CA VAL A 18 -6.05 -6.10 -0.98
C VAL A 18 -4.75 -5.85 -0.21
N HIS A 19 -4.59 -6.47 0.96
CA HIS A 19 -3.45 -6.24 1.83
C HIS A 19 -2.86 -7.57 2.33
N SER A 20 -1.94 -8.12 1.57
CA SER A 20 -1.14 -9.26 1.99
C SER A 20 0.30 -9.17 1.48
N HIS A 21 1.17 -9.96 2.08
CA HIS A 21 2.62 -9.87 1.82
C HIS A 21 3.20 -11.18 1.33
N ILE A 22 4.18 -11.06 0.43
CA ILE A 22 5.07 -12.12 0.03
C ILE A 22 6.43 -11.94 0.73
N ILE A 23 6.97 -13.03 1.26
CA ILE A 23 8.29 -13.07 1.91
C ILE A 23 9.07 -14.22 1.28
N THR A 24 10.06 -13.90 0.43
CA THR A 24 10.87 -14.90 -0.27
C THR A 24 12.15 -15.22 0.51
N PRO A 25 12.77 -16.38 0.28
CA PRO A 25 14.08 -16.70 0.87
C PRO A 25 15.16 -15.67 0.50
N GLU A 26 15.15 -15.18 -0.74
CA GLU A 26 16.09 -14.17 -1.24
C GLU A 26 15.93 -12.85 -0.49
N PHE A 27 14.69 -12.44 -0.23
CA PHE A 27 14.37 -11.26 0.57
C PHE A 27 14.89 -11.40 2.00
N ILE A 28 14.65 -12.53 2.68
CA ILE A 28 15.16 -12.79 4.02
C ILE A 28 16.69 -12.76 4.02
N SER A 29 17.33 -13.44 3.07
CA SER A 29 18.80 -13.48 2.96
C SER A 29 19.41 -12.10 2.73
N ALA A 30 18.76 -11.23 1.95
CA ALA A 30 19.22 -9.86 1.73
C ALA A 30 19.16 -9.04 3.02
N LEU A 31 18.05 -9.08 3.74
CA LEU A 31 17.90 -8.36 5.01
C LEU A 31 18.85 -8.88 6.10
N ASP A 32 19.12 -10.18 6.12
CA ASP A 32 20.10 -10.78 7.05
C ASP A 32 21.51 -10.22 6.78
N LYS A 33 21.94 -10.21 5.51
CA LYS A 33 23.23 -9.62 5.09
C LYS A 33 23.32 -8.12 5.39
N GLU A 34 22.21 -7.42 5.34
CA GLU A 34 22.11 -5.99 5.68
C GLU A 34 22.01 -5.75 7.20
N GLY A 35 21.88 -6.79 8.03
CA GLY A 35 21.66 -6.68 9.47
C GLY A 35 20.30 -6.09 9.85
N ARG A 36 19.27 -6.27 9.00
CA ARG A 36 18.00 -5.55 9.04
C ARG A 36 16.78 -6.43 9.32
N LEU A 37 16.98 -7.71 9.70
CA LEU A 37 15.86 -8.63 9.99
C LEU A 37 14.92 -8.12 11.10
N MET A 38 15.42 -7.26 12.00
CA MET A 38 14.67 -6.70 13.12
C MET A 38 14.42 -5.19 12.98
N ASP A 39 14.56 -4.65 11.77
CA ASP A 39 14.44 -3.20 11.54
C ASP A 39 13.09 -2.62 12.01
N GLU A 40 12.01 -3.39 11.85
CA GLU A 40 10.65 -2.98 12.23
C GLU A 40 10.30 -3.34 13.70
N GLY A 41 11.26 -3.88 14.46
CA GLY A 41 11.11 -4.20 15.88
C GLY A 41 10.47 -5.57 16.15
N PHE A 42 10.28 -6.42 15.13
CA PHE A 42 9.78 -7.79 15.23
C PHE A 42 10.34 -8.67 14.10
N PRO A 43 10.43 -9.99 14.31
CA PRO A 43 10.95 -10.90 13.28
C PRO A 43 9.98 -11.04 12.11
N LEU A 44 10.53 -11.27 10.91
CA LEU A 44 9.71 -11.60 9.75
C LEU A 44 8.92 -12.88 9.98
N PRO A 45 7.63 -12.91 9.65
CA PRO A 45 6.84 -14.13 9.73
C PRO A 45 7.30 -15.16 8.68
N LYS A 46 7.07 -16.44 8.96
CA LYS A 46 7.23 -17.49 7.96
C LYS A 46 6.15 -17.36 6.90
N TYR A 47 6.54 -17.52 5.65
CA TYR A 47 5.63 -17.47 4.51
C TYR A 47 5.78 -18.71 3.63
N ALA A 48 4.66 -19.29 3.24
CA ALA A 48 4.59 -20.31 2.21
C ALA A 48 3.27 -20.16 1.44
N VAL A 49 3.34 -20.26 0.12
CA VAL A 49 2.16 -20.11 -0.76
C VAL A 49 1.05 -21.11 -0.42
N ALA A 50 1.43 -22.36 -0.11
CA ALA A 50 0.48 -23.41 0.28
C ALA A 50 -0.30 -23.05 1.56
N GLU A 51 0.37 -22.46 2.56
CA GLU A 51 -0.28 -22.02 3.80
C GLU A 51 -1.16 -20.79 3.56
N HIS A 52 -0.75 -19.88 2.67
CA HIS A 52 -1.57 -18.74 2.27
C HIS A 52 -2.86 -19.20 1.59
N LEU A 53 -2.76 -20.09 0.60
CA LEU A 53 -3.92 -20.68 -0.08
C LEU A 53 -4.85 -21.40 0.88
N LYS A 54 -4.29 -22.20 1.80
CA LYS A 54 -5.06 -22.89 2.83
C LYS A 54 -5.84 -21.91 3.70
N TRP A 55 -5.19 -20.85 4.19
CA TRP A 55 -5.87 -19.81 4.95
C TRP A 55 -6.97 -19.13 4.12
N MET A 56 -6.70 -18.80 2.86
CA MET A 56 -7.69 -18.18 1.98
C MET A 56 -8.94 -19.07 1.83
N ASP A 57 -8.76 -20.40 1.67
CA ASP A 57 -9.85 -21.35 1.56
C ASP A 57 -10.66 -21.43 2.86
N GLU A 58 -10.00 -21.54 4.01
CA GLU A 58 -10.63 -21.58 5.32
C GLU A 58 -11.39 -20.30 5.68
N ALA A 59 -10.88 -19.13 5.29
CA ALA A 59 -11.49 -17.84 5.57
C ALA A 59 -12.54 -17.40 4.52
N GLY A 60 -12.60 -18.09 3.36
CA GLY A 60 -13.44 -17.71 2.23
C GLY A 60 -12.92 -16.46 1.51
N VAL A 61 -11.59 -16.31 1.43
CA VAL A 61 -10.91 -15.30 0.62
C VAL A 61 -10.67 -15.89 -0.77
N GLN A 62 -11.24 -15.28 -1.78
CA GLN A 62 -11.12 -15.74 -3.17
C GLN A 62 -9.82 -15.28 -3.80
N THR A 63 -9.47 -14.02 -3.61
CA THR A 63 -8.30 -13.40 -4.24
C THR A 63 -7.54 -12.60 -3.19
N SER A 64 -6.21 -12.69 -3.17
CA SER A 64 -5.33 -11.90 -2.33
C SER A 64 -4.30 -11.15 -3.17
N VAL A 65 -4.01 -9.90 -2.81
CA VAL A 65 -3.04 -9.05 -3.51
C VAL A 65 -1.71 -9.13 -2.77
N LEU A 66 -0.69 -9.70 -3.42
CA LEU A 66 0.65 -9.84 -2.87
C LEU A 66 1.44 -8.54 -3.01
N THR A 67 2.08 -8.11 -1.94
CA THR A 67 3.04 -7.00 -1.92
C THR A 67 4.33 -7.41 -1.22
N LEU A 68 5.45 -6.78 -1.56
CA LEU A 68 6.69 -6.97 -0.81
C LEU A 68 6.49 -6.50 0.64
N ALA A 69 6.89 -7.34 1.59
CA ALA A 69 6.86 -7.02 3.02
C ALA A 69 7.80 -5.86 3.40
N ALA A 70 7.64 -5.31 4.60
CA ALA A 70 8.57 -4.38 5.23
C ALA A 70 9.61 -5.17 6.08
N PRO A 71 10.85 -4.65 6.22
CA PRO A 71 11.43 -3.48 5.54
C PRO A 71 11.83 -3.80 4.09
N GLN A 72 11.81 -2.81 3.20
CA GLN A 72 12.26 -3.03 1.83
C GLN A 72 13.79 -3.23 1.80
N PRO A 73 14.32 -4.24 1.05
CA PRO A 73 15.77 -4.44 0.89
C PRO A 73 16.39 -3.31 0.06
N SER A 74 17.68 -3.05 0.28
CA SER A 74 18.43 -2.02 -0.46
C SER A 74 18.75 -2.45 -1.90
N SER A 75 18.81 -3.76 -2.16
CA SER A 75 19.15 -4.30 -3.48
C SER A 75 17.99 -4.23 -4.47
N ALA A 76 18.18 -3.51 -5.57
CA ALA A 76 17.23 -3.48 -6.69
C ALA A 76 17.03 -4.88 -7.31
N GLU A 77 18.07 -5.71 -7.33
CA GLU A 77 17.97 -7.09 -7.83
C GLU A 77 17.04 -7.94 -6.96
N VAL A 78 17.13 -7.84 -5.63
CA VAL A 78 16.25 -8.58 -4.71
C VAL A 78 14.80 -8.09 -4.83
N VAL A 79 14.59 -6.79 -5.04
CA VAL A 79 13.25 -6.24 -5.33
C VAL A 79 12.68 -6.89 -6.59
N ARG A 80 13.45 -6.95 -7.67
CA ARG A 80 13.07 -7.61 -8.92
C ARG A 80 12.77 -9.10 -8.73
N GLN A 81 13.64 -9.83 -8.08
CA GLN A 81 13.45 -11.27 -7.78
C GLN A 81 12.15 -11.52 -7.02
N THR A 82 11.80 -10.64 -6.06
CA THR A 82 10.54 -10.75 -5.32
C THR A 82 9.33 -10.45 -6.22
N ASN A 83 9.42 -9.45 -7.10
CA ASN A 83 8.37 -9.16 -8.08
C ASN A 83 8.16 -10.33 -9.05
N GLU A 84 9.23 -10.95 -9.52
CA GLU A 84 9.19 -12.14 -10.38
C GLU A 84 8.59 -13.36 -9.67
N ALA A 85 8.91 -13.53 -8.37
CA ALA A 85 8.29 -14.58 -7.55
C ALA A 85 6.78 -14.36 -7.40
N ALA A 86 6.33 -13.14 -7.12
CA ALA A 86 4.92 -12.80 -7.04
C ALA A 86 4.19 -13.02 -8.37
N ALA A 87 4.82 -12.62 -9.49
CA ALA A 87 4.30 -12.86 -10.84
C ALA A 87 4.18 -14.36 -11.15
N ARG A 88 5.14 -15.18 -10.72
CA ARG A 88 5.09 -16.63 -10.86
C ARG A 88 3.92 -17.21 -10.08
N ILE A 89 3.76 -16.84 -8.82
CA ILE A 89 2.65 -17.30 -7.96
C ILE A 89 1.31 -16.95 -8.59
N LYS A 90 1.14 -15.72 -9.10
CA LYS A 90 -0.07 -15.29 -9.81
C LYS A 90 -0.37 -16.18 -11.03
N ARG A 91 0.64 -16.57 -11.81
CA ARG A 91 0.47 -17.44 -12.98
C ARG A 91 0.15 -18.90 -12.60
N GLU A 92 0.76 -19.41 -11.54
CA GLU A 92 0.56 -20.78 -11.06
C GLU A 92 -0.81 -20.96 -10.39
N HIS A 93 -1.39 -19.87 -9.85
CA HIS A 93 -2.68 -19.88 -9.14
C HIS A 93 -3.64 -18.83 -9.71
N PRO A 94 -4.11 -19.00 -10.96
CA PRO A 94 -4.93 -17.99 -11.63
C PRO A 94 -6.24 -17.73 -10.86
N GLY A 95 -6.54 -16.44 -10.67
CA GLY A 95 -7.71 -15.98 -9.92
C GLY A 95 -7.56 -16.00 -8.40
N ARG A 96 -6.47 -16.59 -7.87
CA ARG A 96 -6.22 -16.60 -6.42
C ARG A 96 -5.30 -15.45 -6.00
N PHE A 97 -4.37 -15.05 -6.84
CA PHE A 97 -3.44 -13.96 -6.53
C PHE A 97 -3.42 -12.89 -7.61
N LEU A 98 -3.40 -11.65 -7.16
CA LEU A 98 -2.90 -10.47 -7.85
C LEU A 98 -1.58 -10.07 -7.18
N PHE A 99 -0.82 -9.14 -7.78
CA PHE A 99 0.33 -8.56 -7.09
C PHE A 99 0.59 -7.12 -7.49
N CYS A 100 1.06 -6.33 -6.52
CA CYS A 100 1.59 -4.99 -6.75
C CYS A 100 3.10 -5.01 -6.55
N ALA A 101 3.83 -4.59 -7.59
CA ALA A 101 5.28 -4.66 -7.63
C ALA A 101 5.94 -3.59 -6.76
N ALA A 102 6.95 -3.95 -6.00
CA ALA A 102 7.80 -3.01 -5.29
C ALA A 102 8.79 -2.33 -6.24
N LEU A 103 9.23 -1.12 -5.91
CA LEU A 103 10.18 -0.34 -6.70
C LEU A 103 11.46 -0.06 -5.91
N PRO A 104 12.65 -0.09 -6.56
CA PRO A 104 13.94 0.12 -5.89
C PRO A 104 14.25 1.61 -5.66
N LEU A 105 13.39 2.31 -4.93
CA LEU A 105 13.66 3.67 -4.47
C LEU A 105 14.81 3.67 -3.43
N PRO A 106 15.59 4.76 -3.33
CA PRO A 106 15.35 6.11 -3.84
C PRO A 106 15.78 6.39 -5.29
N ASP A 107 16.37 5.44 -6.00
CA ASP A 107 16.78 5.63 -7.39
C ASP A 107 15.54 5.69 -8.30
N VAL A 108 15.11 6.91 -8.66
CA VAL A 108 13.90 7.14 -9.47
C VAL A 108 14.02 6.53 -10.86
N SER A 109 15.21 6.56 -11.47
CA SER A 109 15.42 5.99 -12.80
C SER A 109 15.23 4.48 -12.78
N LYS A 110 15.86 3.78 -11.83
CA LYS A 110 15.68 2.34 -11.62
C LYS A 110 14.25 2.00 -11.22
N ALA A 111 13.61 2.84 -10.42
CA ALA A 111 12.21 2.65 -10.03
C ALA A 111 11.26 2.70 -11.25
N ILE A 112 11.49 3.62 -12.20
CA ILE A 112 10.72 3.69 -13.46
C ILE A 112 11.00 2.48 -14.36
N GLU A 113 12.26 2.06 -14.49
CA GLU A 113 12.63 0.85 -15.24
C GLU A 113 11.95 -0.40 -14.68
N GLU A 114 11.99 -0.55 -13.35
CA GLU A 114 11.33 -1.67 -12.67
C GLU A 114 9.80 -1.61 -12.80
N ALA A 115 9.20 -0.42 -12.63
CA ALA A 115 7.76 -0.24 -12.82
C ALA A 115 7.32 -0.61 -14.25
N LYS A 116 8.09 -0.21 -15.26
CA LYS A 116 7.85 -0.59 -16.65
C LYS A 116 7.94 -2.11 -16.85
N TYR A 117 9.00 -2.72 -16.34
CA TYR A 117 9.16 -4.18 -16.43
C TYR A 117 8.04 -4.93 -15.72
N ALA A 118 7.68 -4.51 -14.51
CA ALA A 118 6.63 -5.14 -13.73
C ALA A 118 5.24 -5.02 -14.40
N LEU A 119 4.87 -3.83 -14.86
CA LEU A 119 3.56 -3.61 -15.49
C LEU A 119 3.48 -4.22 -16.89
N ASP A 120 4.53 -4.05 -17.72
CA ASP A 120 4.49 -4.44 -19.11
C ASP A 120 4.84 -5.92 -19.34
N THR A 121 5.79 -6.48 -18.57
CA THR A 121 6.29 -7.85 -18.75
C THR A 121 5.70 -8.82 -17.74
N LEU A 122 5.80 -8.50 -16.45
CA LEU A 122 5.32 -9.36 -15.39
C LEU A 122 3.79 -9.31 -15.20
N LYS A 123 3.12 -8.31 -15.80
CA LYS A 123 1.68 -8.07 -15.68
C LYS A 123 1.25 -7.86 -14.24
N ALA A 124 2.01 -7.03 -13.52
CA ALA A 124 1.62 -6.54 -12.21
C ALA A 124 0.27 -5.81 -12.29
N ASP A 125 -0.53 -5.96 -11.25
CA ASP A 125 -1.86 -5.33 -11.16
C ASP A 125 -1.78 -3.91 -10.58
N GLY A 126 -0.61 -3.55 -10.05
CA GLY A 126 -0.33 -2.24 -9.49
C GLY A 126 1.11 -2.15 -8.99
N ILE A 127 1.37 -1.09 -8.22
CA ILE A 127 2.69 -0.79 -7.64
C ILE A 127 2.55 -0.68 -6.12
N LYS A 128 3.53 -1.21 -5.39
CA LYS A 128 3.66 -0.99 -3.95
C LYS A 128 4.69 0.11 -3.69
N LEU A 129 4.32 1.13 -2.92
CA LEU A 129 5.23 2.16 -2.45
C LEU A 129 5.31 2.19 -0.93
N ALA A 130 6.50 2.48 -0.41
CA ALA A 130 6.69 2.75 1.01
C ALA A 130 6.29 4.20 1.34
N THR A 131 5.90 4.47 2.59
CA THR A 131 5.56 5.82 3.08
C THR A 131 6.72 6.80 2.98
N ASN A 132 7.92 6.30 3.25
CA ASN A 132 9.17 7.03 3.15
C ASN A 132 10.23 6.15 2.49
N VAL A 133 11.26 6.79 1.99
CA VAL A 133 12.42 6.15 1.36
C VAL A 133 13.68 6.57 2.10
N ARG A 134 14.46 5.60 2.55
CA ARG A 134 15.75 5.88 3.18
C ARG A 134 16.75 6.49 2.17
N ASN A 135 17.35 7.60 2.54
CA ASN A 135 18.52 8.09 1.85
C ASN A 135 19.75 7.31 2.36
N SER A 136 20.09 6.21 1.69
CA SER A 136 21.18 5.31 2.09
C SER A 136 22.56 5.96 2.17
N GLU A 137 22.80 7.02 1.41
CA GLU A 137 24.10 7.71 1.36
C GLU A 137 24.27 8.80 2.43
N SER A 138 23.15 9.36 2.93
CA SER A 138 23.24 10.51 3.83
C SER A 138 23.67 10.15 5.25
N HIS A 139 23.31 8.98 5.73
CA HIS A 139 23.53 8.61 7.13
C HIS A 139 24.97 8.13 7.38
N GLN A 140 25.53 7.28 6.52
CA GLN A 140 26.92 6.80 6.68
C GLN A 140 27.98 7.80 6.22
N ALA A 141 27.73 8.54 5.14
CA ALA A 141 28.68 9.53 4.62
C ALA A 141 28.81 10.78 5.54
N ARG A 142 27.76 11.13 6.28
CA ARG A 142 27.77 12.27 7.20
C ARG A 142 28.38 11.95 8.57
N LEU A 143 28.43 10.68 8.96
CA LEU A 143 28.99 10.23 10.24
C LEU A 143 30.49 9.92 10.18
N ASN A 144 31.20 10.26 9.12
CA ASN A 144 32.67 10.09 9.04
C ASN A 144 33.42 10.88 10.17
N GLY A 145 33.09 10.56 11.43
CA GLY A 145 33.76 11.08 12.63
C GLY A 145 33.26 12.44 13.11
N ARG A 146 32.19 13.00 12.54
CA ARG A 146 31.59 14.29 12.95
C ARG A 146 30.36 14.05 13.80
N VAL A 147 30.22 14.77 14.91
CA VAL A 147 28.96 14.82 15.69
C VAL A 147 27.91 15.52 14.84
N ALA A 148 26.74 14.92 14.69
CA ALA A 148 25.60 15.52 14.00
C ALA A 148 25.19 16.83 14.69
N THR A 149 24.93 17.86 13.90
CA THR A 149 24.37 19.14 14.37
C THR A 149 22.86 19.13 14.18
N ASP A 150 22.12 20.04 14.83
CA ASP A 150 20.67 20.18 14.67
C ASP A 150 20.27 20.40 13.18
N GLU A 151 21.11 21.04 12.36
CA GLU A 151 20.92 21.21 10.93
C GLU A 151 21.10 19.87 10.16
N ASP A 152 21.97 18.99 10.63
CA ASP A 152 22.15 17.66 10.07
C ASP A 152 20.95 16.78 10.41
N GLU A 153 20.36 16.91 11.61
CA GLU A 153 19.14 16.17 12.01
C GLU A 153 17.91 16.56 11.20
N VAL A 154 17.76 17.82 10.83
CA VAL A 154 16.65 18.30 9.97
C VAL A 154 16.73 17.70 8.55
N ASN A 155 17.91 17.33 8.07
CA ASN A 155 18.14 16.78 6.73
C ASN A 155 18.35 15.26 6.69
N VAL A 156 18.30 14.57 7.82
CA VAL A 156 18.52 13.11 7.92
C VAL A 156 17.24 12.30 7.69
N GLY A 157 16.10 12.96 7.60
CA GLY A 157 14.82 12.31 7.37
C GLY A 157 14.73 11.58 6.03
N GLY A 158 14.04 10.44 6.01
CA GLY A 158 13.69 9.76 4.78
C GLY A 158 12.87 10.66 3.86
N GLN A 159 12.99 10.45 2.55
CA GLN A 159 12.17 11.15 1.57
C GLN A 159 10.74 10.60 1.60
N TYR A 160 9.78 11.42 1.98
CA TYR A 160 8.37 11.03 2.00
C TYR A 160 7.74 11.11 0.61
N LEU A 161 6.72 10.25 0.38
CA LEU A 161 5.89 10.35 -0.81
C LEU A 161 5.31 11.78 -0.94
N GLY A 162 5.34 12.30 -2.17
CA GLY A 162 5.00 13.68 -2.48
C GLY A 162 6.20 14.62 -2.56
N ALA A 163 7.40 14.16 -2.26
CA ALA A 163 8.62 14.93 -2.53
C ALA A 163 8.77 15.21 -4.04
N PRO A 164 9.23 16.41 -4.44
CA PRO A 164 9.31 16.79 -5.86
C PRO A 164 10.20 15.86 -6.70
N GLU A 165 11.21 15.25 -6.09
CA GLU A 165 12.12 14.30 -6.74
C GLU A 165 11.39 13.06 -7.26
N LEU A 166 10.21 12.74 -6.72
CA LEU A 166 9.37 11.64 -7.13
C LEU A 166 8.37 12.01 -8.26
N ASP A 167 8.32 13.27 -8.66
CA ASP A 167 7.32 13.75 -9.65
C ASP A 167 7.44 13.02 -10.99
N THR A 168 8.65 12.69 -11.44
CA THR A 168 8.85 11.90 -12.68
C THR A 168 8.28 10.49 -12.55
N LEU A 169 8.43 9.84 -11.39
CA LEU A 169 7.81 8.55 -11.13
C LEU A 169 6.29 8.66 -11.09
N PHE A 170 5.74 9.66 -10.39
CA PHE A 170 4.29 9.88 -10.35
C PHE A 170 3.71 10.17 -11.74
N SER A 171 4.41 10.94 -12.58
CA SER A 171 4.01 11.18 -13.98
C SER A 171 3.92 9.86 -14.76
N PHE A 172 4.96 9.03 -14.69
CA PHE A 172 4.98 7.72 -15.33
C PHE A 172 3.84 6.82 -14.85
N LEU A 173 3.62 6.74 -13.54
CA LEU A 173 2.53 5.93 -12.96
C LEU A 173 1.14 6.48 -13.35
N ASN A 174 1.01 7.79 -13.47
CA ASN A 174 -0.23 8.44 -13.92
C ASN A 174 -0.59 8.08 -15.37
N GLU A 175 0.39 8.06 -16.29
CA GLU A 175 0.20 7.62 -17.67
C GLU A 175 -0.29 6.17 -17.74
N ARG A 176 0.16 5.34 -16.81
CA ARG A 176 -0.22 3.92 -16.69
C ARG A 176 -1.51 3.70 -15.90
N ARG A 177 -2.16 4.75 -15.38
CA ARG A 177 -3.36 4.66 -14.53
C ARG A 177 -3.17 3.70 -13.37
N ALA A 178 -1.97 3.71 -12.78
CA ALA A 178 -1.55 2.71 -11.81
C ALA A 178 -2.39 2.76 -10.52
N VAL A 179 -2.70 1.57 -10.01
CA VAL A 179 -3.12 1.39 -8.62
C VAL A 179 -1.85 1.30 -7.77
N ILE A 180 -1.79 2.10 -6.71
CA ILE A 180 -0.68 2.11 -5.76
C ILE A 180 -1.18 1.57 -4.43
N ILE A 181 -0.55 0.52 -3.90
CA ILE A 181 -0.70 0.11 -2.51
C ILE A 181 0.39 0.80 -1.71
N LEU A 182 0.00 1.64 -0.78
CA LEU A 182 0.90 2.26 0.18
C LEU A 182 1.16 1.29 1.33
N HIS A 183 2.40 1.19 1.80
CA HIS A 183 2.69 0.45 3.02
C HIS A 183 3.70 1.20 3.89
N PRO A 184 3.45 1.35 5.20
CA PRO A 184 4.36 2.04 6.09
C PRO A 184 5.68 1.29 6.26
N HIS A 185 6.69 2.07 6.54
CA HIS A 185 8.00 1.64 7.01
C HIS A 185 8.30 2.34 8.32
N ARG A 186 9.32 1.90 9.02
CA ARG A 186 9.81 2.62 10.20
C ARG A 186 10.13 4.08 9.84
N PRO A 187 9.89 5.04 10.75
CA PRO A 187 10.29 6.43 10.56
C PRO A 187 11.81 6.57 10.47
N GLU A 188 12.27 7.62 9.80
CA GLU A 188 13.68 8.03 9.77
C GLU A 188 13.79 9.50 10.20
N PRO A 189 14.44 9.79 11.32
CA PRO A 189 14.98 8.87 12.34
C PRO A 189 13.91 8.24 13.23
N VAL A 190 14.20 7.08 13.80
CA VAL A 190 13.36 6.45 14.83
C VAL A 190 13.65 7.09 16.18
N ASN A 191 12.64 7.62 16.85
CA ASN A 191 12.79 8.03 18.25
C ASN A 191 12.73 6.78 19.17
N ARG A 192 13.88 6.29 19.55
CA ARG A 192 14.01 5.10 20.39
C ARG A 192 13.68 5.32 21.86
N GLN A 193 13.31 6.52 22.28
CA GLN A 193 12.86 6.81 23.64
C GLN A 193 11.34 6.68 23.78
N VAL A 194 10.62 6.59 22.67
CA VAL A 194 9.18 6.39 22.64
C VAL A 194 8.90 4.91 22.38
N MET A 195 8.02 4.30 23.19
CA MET A 195 7.57 2.90 23.03
C MET A 195 8.73 1.90 22.86
N GLN A 196 9.75 2.00 23.70
CA GLN A 196 11.04 1.31 23.55
C GLN A 196 10.97 -0.22 23.40
N GLN A 197 9.94 -0.84 23.96
CA GLN A 197 9.73 -2.31 23.94
C GLN A 197 8.56 -2.73 23.07
N THR A 198 8.11 -1.83 22.20
CA THR A 198 6.91 -2.05 21.37
C THR A 198 7.32 -2.11 19.90
N PRO A 199 6.83 -3.08 19.12
CA PRO A 199 7.03 -3.11 17.68
C PRO A 199 6.54 -1.81 17.02
N LEU A 200 7.29 -1.30 16.04
CA LEU A 200 6.96 -0.06 15.33
C LEU A 200 5.59 -0.12 14.65
N ALA A 201 5.17 -1.30 14.21
CA ALA A 201 3.87 -1.53 13.60
C ALA A 201 2.69 -1.13 14.49
N MET A 202 2.84 -1.17 15.82
CA MET A 202 1.72 -0.85 16.73
C MET A 202 1.33 0.63 16.71
N GLN A 203 2.26 1.54 16.42
CA GLN A 203 1.99 2.98 16.48
C GLN A 203 2.71 3.77 15.38
N GLU A 204 4.01 3.53 15.17
CA GLU A 204 4.78 4.33 14.22
C GLU A 204 4.29 4.16 12.78
N TYR A 205 3.81 2.97 12.40
CA TYR A 205 3.24 2.74 11.08
C TYR A 205 2.03 3.64 10.80
N LEU A 206 1.18 3.87 11.80
CA LEU A 206 0.03 4.77 11.65
C LEU A 206 0.49 6.22 11.50
N SER A 207 1.52 6.62 12.25
CA SER A 207 2.15 7.94 12.13
C SER A 207 2.74 8.15 10.74
N GLU A 208 3.50 7.17 10.24
CA GLU A 208 4.16 7.24 8.94
C GLU A 208 3.17 7.30 7.78
N THR A 209 2.13 6.46 7.81
CA THR A 209 1.06 6.51 6.82
C THR A 209 0.41 7.90 6.80
N THR A 210 0.08 8.44 7.98
CA THR A 210 -0.54 9.76 8.10
C THR A 210 0.37 10.86 7.57
N ARG A 211 1.68 10.85 7.89
CA ARG A 211 2.66 11.81 7.37
C ARG A 211 2.74 11.77 5.84
N ALA A 212 2.90 10.57 5.26
CA ALA A 212 3.05 10.40 3.82
C ALA A 212 1.81 10.91 3.06
N VAL A 213 0.61 10.49 3.47
CA VAL A 213 -0.64 10.89 2.80
C VAL A 213 -0.89 12.39 2.99
N SER A 214 -0.68 12.94 4.19
CA SER A 214 -0.80 14.38 4.44
C SER A 214 0.17 15.20 3.58
N ASN A 215 1.41 14.71 3.39
CA ASN A 215 2.38 15.35 2.50
C ASN A 215 1.93 15.31 1.03
N MET A 216 1.41 14.17 0.56
CA MET A 216 0.88 14.06 -0.80
C MET A 216 -0.30 15.00 -1.04
N ILE A 217 -1.22 15.13 -0.08
CA ILE A 217 -2.37 16.05 -0.15
C ILE A 217 -1.91 17.50 -0.17
N SER A 218 -1.04 17.91 0.77
CA SER A 218 -0.59 19.30 0.87
C SER A 218 0.20 19.77 -0.36
N ARG A 219 0.78 18.83 -1.12
CA ARG A 219 1.50 19.07 -2.38
C ARG A 219 0.65 18.82 -3.63
N ASN A 220 -0.63 18.56 -3.47
CA ASN A 220 -1.56 18.25 -4.58
C ASN A 220 -1.08 17.12 -5.50
N VAL A 221 -0.37 16.11 -4.97
CA VAL A 221 0.17 15.02 -5.81
C VAL A 221 -0.95 14.32 -6.57
N LEU A 222 -2.01 13.93 -5.87
CA LEU A 222 -3.11 13.17 -6.46
C LEU A 222 -4.05 14.05 -7.31
N ALA A 223 -4.09 15.34 -7.05
CA ALA A 223 -4.78 16.30 -7.93
C ALA A 223 -4.03 16.49 -9.25
N ARG A 224 -2.68 16.58 -9.20
CA ARG A 224 -1.82 16.67 -10.40
C ARG A 224 -1.79 15.38 -11.21
N TYR A 225 -1.80 14.23 -10.53
CA TYR A 225 -1.71 12.89 -11.12
C TYR A 225 -3.03 12.13 -10.92
N SER A 226 -4.10 12.65 -11.48
CA SER A 226 -5.50 12.28 -11.18
C SER A 226 -5.91 10.85 -11.64
N HIS A 227 -5.12 10.22 -12.50
CA HIS A 227 -5.37 8.84 -12.93
C HIS A 227 -4.85 7.80 -11.95
N ILE A 228 -3.94 8.16 -11.05
CA ILE A 228 -3.44 7.28 -9.99
C ILE A 228 -4.56 7.04 -8.96
N LYS A 229 -4.62 5.81 -8.44
CA LYS A 229 -5.44 5.44 -7.29
C LYS A 229 -4.53 4.90 -6.21
N VAL A 230 -4.72 5.34 -4.96
CA VAL A 230 -3.87 4.94 -3.83
C VAL A 230 -4.69 4.22 -2.79
N ILE A 231 -4.32 2.99 -2.45
CA ILE A 231 -4.86 2.25 -1.32
C ILE A 231 -4.01 2.58 -0.09
N VAL A 232 -4.63 3.23 0.88
CA VAL A 232 -4.03 3.61 2.16
C VAL A 232 -4.33 2.52 3.17
N PRO A 233 -3.32 1.93 3.83
CA PRO A 233 -3.50 0.79 4.71
C PRO A 233 -4.03 1.17 6.10
N HIS A 234 -4.39 0.12 6.87
CA HIS A 234 -4.68 0.16 8.30
C HIS A 234 -5.77 1.18 8.65
N CYS A 235 -6.92 1.08 7.98
CA CYS A 235 -8.07 1.98 8.21
C CYS A 235 -7.72 3.47 8.08
N GLY A 236 -6.83 3.80 7.13
CA GLY A 236 -6.40 5.19 6.92
C GLY A 236 -5.57 5.77 8.07
N ALA A 237 -5.10 4.94 9.00
CA ALA A 237 -4.26 5.36 10.13
C ALA A 237 -4.92 6.50 10.95
N TYR A 238 -4.25 7.65 11.14
CA TYR A 238 -4.80 8.80 11.85
C TYR A 238 -5.48 9.83 10.92
N LEU A 239 -5.64 9.53 9.63
CA LEU A 239 -6.26 10.44 8.65
C LEU A 239 -7.70 10.86 9.01
N PRO A 240 -8.56 10.01 9.60
CA PRO A 240 -9.89 10.43 10.04
C PRO A 240 -9.88 11.59 11.01
N LEU A 241 -8.82 11.75 11.81
CA LEU A 241 -8.63 12.91 12.71
C LEU A 241 -7.82 14.03 12.02
N ALA A 242 -6.82 13.68 11.21
CA ALA A 242 -5.91 14.63 10.60
C ALA A 242 -6.59 15.44 9.48
N ILE A 243 -7.32 14.80 8.57
CA ILE A 243 -7.95 15.47 7.41
C ILE A 243 -8.95 16.55 7.82
N PRO A 244 -9.93 16.33 8.70
CA PRO A 244 -10.85 17.39 9.14
C PRO A 244 -10.11 18.58 9.76
N ARG A 245 -9.09 18.31 10.59
CA ARG A 245 -8.25 19.36 11.18
C ARG A 245 -7.49 20.16 10.11
N MET A 246 -6.83 19.49 9.19
CA MET A 246 -6.09 20.15 8.10
C MET A 246 -7.03 21.00 7.24
N LYS A 247 -8.20 20.47 6.85
CA LYS A 247 -9.20 21.19 6.07
C LYS A 247 -9.68 22.45 6.80
N SER A 248 -9.96 22.37 8.10
CA SER A 248 -10.44 23.54 8.88
C SER A 248 -9.38 24.63 9.04
N LEU A 249 -8.09 24.26 9.10
CA LEU A 249 -6.99 25.22 9.25
C LEU A 249 -6.50 25.80 7.92
N THR A 250 -6.71 25.12 6.81
CA THR A 250 -6.21 25.52 5.47
C THR A 250 -6.55 26.97 5.13
N PRO A 251 -7.81 27.49 5.28
CA PRO A 251 -8.13 28.87 4.90
C PRO A 251 -7.31 29.90 5.68
N VAL A 252 -7.10 29.69 6.98
CA VAL A 252 -6.30 30.58 7.84
C VAL A 252 -4.83 30.55 7.42
N MET A 253 -4.29 29.36 7.15
CA MET A 253 -2.90 29.19 6.73
C MET A 253 -2.65 29.80 5.35
N GLN A 254 -3.61 29.69 4.42
CA GLN A 254 -3.54 30.31 3.10
C GLN A 254 -3.59 31.85 3.18
N ALA A 255 -4.49 32.40 4.00
CA ALA A 255 -4.56 33.85 4.24
C ALA A 255 -3.24 34.43 4.75
N ASN A 256 -2.50 33.64 5.54
CA ASN A 256 -1.17 33.98 6.06
C ASN A 256 -0.01 33.55 5.13
N LYS A 257 -0.30 33.05 3.94
CA LYS A 257 0.70 32.57 2.95
C LYS A 257 1.64 31.46 3.49
N MET A 258 1.16 30.67 4.43
CA MET A 258 1.91 29.54 5.06
C MET A 258 1.76 28.27 4.24
N VAL A 259 0.66 28.10 3.52
CA VAL A 259 0.41 26.98 2.61
C VAL A 259 -0.16 27.48 1.30
N GLY A 260 0.11 26.75 0.20
CA GLY A 260 -0.52 27.00 -1.09
C GLY A 260 -1.97 26.51 -1.17
N GLU A 261 -2.56 26.64 -2.36
CA GLU A 261 -3.89 26.05 -2.61
C GLU A 261 -3.80 24.52 -2.53
N ILE A 262 -4.82 23.90 -1.89
CA ILE A 262 -4.96 22.45 -1.78
C ILE A 262 -6.30 22.06 -2.41
N ASP A 263 -6.25 21.27 -3.48
CA ASP A 263 -7.44 20.67 -4.06
C ASP A 263 -7.83 19.42 -3.25
N TRP A 264 -8.59 19.65 -2.19
CA TRP A 264 -9.05 18.60 -1.28
C TRP A 264 -9.87 17.54 -1.99
N GLU A 265 -10.77 17.94 -2.90
CA GLU A 265 -11.66 17.00 -3.56
C GLU A 265 -10.90 16.07 -4.50
N ALA A 266 -10.03 16.62 -5.36
CA ALA A 266 -9.25 15.80 -6.28
C ALA A 266 -8.29 14.86 -5.56
N ASN A 267 -7.62 15.34 -4.47
CA ASN A 267 -6.72 14.49 -3.69
C ASN A 267 -7.49 13.36 -2.98
N LEU A 268 -8.60 13.65 -2.31
CA LEU A 268 -9.35 12.63 -1.54
C LEU A 268 -10.04 11.61 -2.45
N ARG A 269 -10.50 12.02 -3.64
CA ARG A 269 -11.14 11.12 -4.62
C ARG A 269 -10.21 10.02 -5.13
N ALA A 270 -8.90 10.21 -5.06
CA ALA A 270 -7.91 9.23 -5.48
C ALA A 270 -7.56 8.21 -4.40
N LEU A 271 -7.98 8.45 -3.14
CA LEU A 271 -7.66 7.60 -1.98
C LEU A 271 -8.73 6.54 -1.75
N TYR A 272 -8.27 5.31 -1.68
CA TYR A 272 -9.00 4.13 -1.20
C TYR A 272 -8.39 3.70 0.13
N TYR A 273 -9.11 2.94 0.93
CA TYR A 273 -8.63 2.56 2.25
C TYR A 273 -8.91 1.08 2.51
N ASP A 274 -7.87 0.33 2.88
CA ASP A 274 -8.10 -1.00 3.37
C ASP A 274 -8.49 -1.00 4.86
N LEU A 275 -9.16 -2.05 5.27
CA LEU A 275 -9.68 -2.22 6.61
C LEU A 275 -8.86 -3.25 7.42
N ALA A 276 -7.57 -3.43 7.10
CA ALA A 276 -6.68 -4.24 7.93
C ALA A 276 -6.65 -3.66 9.36
N GLY A 277 -6.92 -4.51 10.34
CA GLY A 277 -7.01 -4.08 11.73
C GLY A 277 -8.35 -3.46 12.16
N ALA A 278 -9.37 -3.38 11.30
CA ALA A 278 -10.72 -2.95 11.71
C ALA A 278 -11.36 -3.98 12.66
N HIS A 279 -11.49 -3.61 13.92
CA HIS A 279 -11.97 -4.52 14.97
C HIS A 279 -13.45 -4.38 15.28
N SER A 280 -14.06 -3.26 14.87
CA SER A 280 -15.46 -2.94 15.19
C SER A 280 -16.11 -2.08 14.11
N PRO A 281 -17.47 -2.01 14.09
CA PRO A 281 -18.20 -1.18 13.14
C PRO A 281 -17.91 0.32 13.31
N GLU A 282 -17.51 0.78 14.51
CA GLU A 282 -17.17 2.18 14.78
C GLU A 282 -15.95 2.63 13.94
N VAL A 283 -14.99 1.74 13.67
CA VAL A 283 -13.85 2.05 12.83
C VAL A 283 -14.32 2.37 11.40
N ILE A 284 -15.27 1.61 10.86
CA ILE A 284 -15.85 1.89 9.53
C ILE A 284 -16.60 3.22 9.53
N ARG A 285 -17.42 3.49 10.57
CA ARG A 285 -18.13 4.77 10.71
C ARG A 285 -17.17 5.96 10.79
N MET A 286 -16.05 5.78 11.51
CA MET A 286 -15.00 6.79 11.55
C MET A 286 -14.39 7.02 10.15
N MET A 287 -14.11 5.97 9.37
CA MET A 287 -13.64 6.12 8.00
C MET A 287 -14.63 6.88 7.12
N LEU A 288 -15.93 6.61 7.26
CA LEU A 288 -16.97 7.29 6.49
C LEU A 288 -17.09 8.80 6.79
N THR A 289 -16.35 9.34 7.76
CA THR A 289 -16.23 10.79 7.97
C THR A 289 -15.30 11.47 6.95
N ILE A 290 -14.43 10.72 6.27
CA ILE A 290 -13.44 11.25 5.33
C ILE A 290 -13.54 10.63 3.92
N THR A 291 -14.33 9.58 3.75
CA THR A 291 -14.49 8.89 2.47
C THR A 291 -15.90 8.34 2.32
N THR A 292 -16.17 7.70 1.19
CA THR A 292 -17.45 7.05 0.86
C THR A 292 -17.30 5.53 0.85
N PRO A 293 -18.38 4.75 1.00
CA PRO A 293 -18.33 3.30 1.09
C PRO A 293 -17.66 2.60 -0.10
N ASP A 294 -17.72 3.20 -1.29
CA ASP A 294 -17.13 2.68 -2.52
C ASP A 294 -15.59 2.80 -2.57
N HIS A 295 -14.99 3.45 -1.58
CA HIS A 295 -13.55 3.57 -1.39
C HIS A 295 -13.00 2.67 -0.26
N LEU A 296 -13.85 1.91 0.42
CA LEU A 296 -13.43 0.97 1.48
C LEU A 296 -13.20 -0.43 0.91
N LEU A 297 -12.12 -1.09 1.33
CA LEU A 297 -11.66 -2.37 0.83
C LEU A 297 -11.34 -3.31 2.01
N TYR A 298 -11.55 -4.62 1.83
CA TYR A 298 -11.05 -5.57 2.82
C TYR A 298 -9.55 -5.78 2.69
N GLY A 299 -8.82 -5.78 3.81
CA GLY A 299 -7.41 -6.10 3.92
C GLY A 299 -7.13 -6.96 5.16
N SER A 300 -6.19 -7.90 5.07
CA SER A 300 -5.87 -8.84 6.15
C SER A 300 -4.57 -8.54 6.87
N ASP A 301 -3.56 -8.04 6.18
CA ASP A 301 -2.17 -7.95 6.63
C ASP A 301 -1.51 -9.34 6.84
N TYR A 302 -1.97 -10.35 6.06
CA TYR A 302 -1.34 -11.68 6.07
C TYR A 302 0.12 -11.59 5.53
N PRO A 303 1.11 -12.25 6.11
CA PRO A 303 1.08 -13.21 7.22
C PRO A 303 1.48 -12.62 8.58
N TYR A 304 1.47 -11.30 8.75
CA TYR A 304 1.89 -10.64 10.01
C TYR A 304 0.93 -10.92 11.17
N VAL A 305 -0.32 -11.23 10.87
CA VAL A 305 -1.31 -11.69 11.84
C VAL A 305 -1.56 -13.18 11.66
N ALA A 306 -1.66 -13.92 12.76
CA ALA A 306 -1.89 -15.36 12.71
C ALA A 306 -3.20 -15.70 11.97
N SER A 307 -3.17 -16.70 11.08
CA SER A 307 -4.29 -17.11 10.22
C SER A 307 -5.61 -17.29 10.98
N GLN A 308 -5.56 -17.91 12.17
CA GLN A 308 -6.77 -18.10 12.99
C GLN A 308 -7.38 -16.77 13.45
N VAL A 309 -6.55 -15.78 13.82
CA VAL A 309 -7.00 -14.44 14.23
C VAL A 309 -7.63 -13.72 13.04
N LEU A 310 -7.03 -13.82 11.85
CA LEU A 310 -7.54 -13.24 10.61
C LEU A 310 -8.88 -13.85 10.22
N THR A 311 -9.02 -15.18 10.27
CA THR A 311 -10.29 -15.86 9.98
C THR A 311 -11.39 -15.40 10.95
N GLN A 312 -11.12 -15.36 12.25
CA GLN A 312 -12.08 -14.86 13.24
C GLN A 312 -12.41 -13.37 13.03
N GLY A 313 -11.41 -12.56 12.65
CA GLY A 313 -11.59 -11.14 12.32
C GLY A 313 -12.55 -10.96 11.15
N LEU A 314 -12.35 -11.71 10.07
CA LEU A 314 -13.22 -11.64 8.89
C LEU A 314 -14.65 -12.16 9.19
N VAL A 315 -14.78 -13.20 10.00
CA VAL A 315 -16.10 -13.67 10.44
C VAL A 315 -16.83 -12.58 11.23
N ARG A 316 -16.15 -11.93 12.18
CA ARG A 316 -16.72 -10.78 12.94
C ARG A 316 -17.07 -9.61 12.00
N MET A 317 -16.20 -9.28 11.05
CA MET A 317 -16.46 -8.22 10.07
C MET A 317 -17.70 -8.54 9.21
N LYS A 318 -17.79 -9.73 8.67
CA LYS A 318 -18.99 -10.18 7.92
C LYS A 318 -20.25 -10.11 8.77
N LYS A 319 -20.16 -10.41 10.06
CA LYS A 319 -21.30 -10.37 10.99
C LYS A 319 -21.75 -8.92 11.21
N TYR A 320 -20.89 -8.00 11.64
CA TYR A 320 -21.36 -6.63 11.91
C TYR A 320 -21.72 -5.88 10.62
N LEU A 321 -21.08 -6.17 9.47
CA LEU A 321 -21.53 -5.67 8.16
C LEU A 321 -22.90 -6.22 7.73
N SER A 322 -23.46 -7.22 8.40
CA SER A 322 -24.81 -7.72 8.15
C SER A 322 -25.80 -7.21 9.18
N ASP A 323 -25.40 -7.10 10.45
CA ASP A 323 -26.27 -6.80 11.58
C ASP A 323 -26.51 -5.30 11.75
N GLU A 324 -25.50 -4.46 11.43
CA GLU A 324 -25.58 -3.01 11.54
C GLU A 324 -26.33 -2.43 10.34
N THR A 325 -27.53 -1.91 10.56
CA THR A 325 -28.45 -1.48 9.49
C THR A 325 -27.88 -0.38 8.60
N ASP A 326 -27.03 0.49 9.13
CA ASP A 326 -26.33 1.56 8.42
C ASP A 326 -25.13 1.07 7.60
N LEU A 327 -24.57 -0.11 7.91
CA LEU A 327 -23.41 -0.68 7.21
C LEU A 327 -23.80 -1.82 6.27
N ALA A 328 -24.93 -2.48 6.51
CA ALA A 328 -25.38 -3.65 5.73
C ALA A 328 -25.44 -3.40 4.20
N PRO A 329 -25.86 -2.22 3.70
CA PRO A 329 -25.84 -1.93 2.26
C PRO A 329 -24.43 -1.94 1.64
N PHE A 330 -23.38 -1.77 2.44
CA PHE A 330 -22.00 -1.64 1.96
C PHE A 330 -21.21 -2.95 2.04
N ARG A 331 -21.79 -4.01 2.60
CA ARG A 331 -21.10 -5.28 2.87
C ARG A 331 -20.40 -5.84 1.64
N GLU A 332 -21.11 -6.01 0.54
CA GLU A 332 -20.53 -6.58 -0.68
C GLU A 332 -19.54 -5.62 -1.36
N MET A 333 -19.81 -4.32 -1.29
CA MET A 333 -18.90 -3.31 -1.78
C MET A 333 -17.55 -3.44 -1.10
N ILE A 334 -17.51 -3.47 0.23
CA ILE A 334 -16.30 -3.55 1.05
C ILE A 334 -15.58 -4.88 0.85
N LEU A 335 -16.32 -6.00 0.86
CA LEU A 335 -15.70 -7.32 0.85
C LEU A 335 -15.11 -7.70 -0.53
N TYR A 336 -15.64 -7.19 -1.65
CA TYR A 336 -15.12 -7.57 -2.97
C TYR A 336 -15.41 -6.62 -4.14
N GLN A 337 -16.58 -5.94 -4.20
CA GLN A 337 -16.96 -5.19 -5.41
C GLN A 337 -16.04 -4.02 -5.70
N ASN A 338 -15.65 -3.27 -4.67
CA ASN A 338 -14.77 -2.11 -4.81
C ASN A 338 -13.37 -2.52 -5.30
N ALA A 339 -12.81 -3.57 -4.70
CA ALA A 339 -11.49 -4.08 -5.10
C ALA A 339 -11.50 -4.55 -6.56
N ARG A 340 -12.52 -5.31 -6.98
CA ARG A 340 -12.67 -5.74 -8.37
C ARG A 340 -12.73 -4.55 -9.32
N ARG A 341 -13.63 -3.61 -9.07
CA ARG A 341 -13.77 -2.40 -9.90
C ARG A 341 -12.45 -1.64 -10.00
N LEU A 342 -11.70 -1.54 -8.91
CA LEU A 342 -10.43 -0.83 -8.87
C LEU A 342 -9.36 -1.52 -9.72
N PHE A 343 -9.18 -2.83 -9.57
CA PHE A 343 -8.16 -3.59 -10.30
C PHE A 343 -8.56 -3.91 -11.74
N ASP A 344 -9.84 -4.12 -12.05
CA ASP A 344 -10.31 -4.32 -13.42
C ASP A 344 -10.17 -3.04 -14.26
N ALA A 345 -10.44 -1.87 -13.67
CA ALA A 345 -10.28 -0.58 -14.36
C ALA A 345 -8.82 -0.19 -14.64
N SER A 346 -7.86 -0.78 -13.92
CA SER A 346 -6.42 -0.55 -14.14
C SER A 346 -5.84 -1.41 -15.27
N GLN A 347 -6.56 -2.46 -15.72
CA GLN A 347 -6.11 -3.28 -16.85
C GLN A 347 -6.19 -2.45 -18.14
N PRO A 348 -5.15 -2.48 -19.00
CA PRO A 348 -5.22 -1.81 -20.30
C PRO A 348 -6.44 -2.35 -21.06
N THR A 349 -7.33 -1.46 -21.48
CA THR A 349 -8.44 -1.82 -22.36
C THR A 349 -7.85 -2.59 -23.54
N LYS A 350 -8.29 -3.84 -23.74
CA LYS A 350 -7.95 -4.61 -24.94
C LYS A 350 -8.34 -3.74 -26.12
N GLY A 351 -7.34 -3.19 -26.82
CA GLY A 351 -7.56 -2.33 -27.95
C GLY A 351 -8.55 -3.01 -28.91
N SER A 352 -9.63 -2.31 -29.21
CA SER A 352 -10.41 -2.62 -30.40
C SER A 352 -9.44 -2.46 -31.57
N ASP A 353 -8.94 -3.57 -32.07
CA ASP A 353 -8.24 -3.64 -33.35
C ASP A 353 -9.23 -3.22 -34.43
N THR A 354 -9.29 -1.91 -34.68
CA THR A 354 -9.96 -1.34 -35.82
C THR A 354 -8.93 -1.15 -36.94
N SER A 355 -8.35 -2.26 -37.39
CA SER A 355 -7.75 -2.31 -38.73
C SER A 355 -8.86 -2.56 -39.73
N ARG A 356 -9.34 -1.48 -40.37
CA ARG A 356 -9.93 -1.50 -41.71
C ARG A 356 -9.16 -0.53 -42.59
#